data_c13827cd4ccd93c3a04ea75a5ae0efe1
#
_entry.id   c13827cd4ccd93c3a04ea75a5ae0efe1
#
_cell.length_a   1.000
_cell.length_b   1.000
_cell.length_c   1.000
_cell.angle_alpha   90.00
_cell.angle_beta   90.00
_cell.angle_gamma   90.00
#
_symmetry.space_group_name_H-M   'P 1'
#
loop_
_entity.id
_entity.type
_entity.pdbx_description
1 polymer ?
#
loop_
_entity_poly.entity_id
_entity_poly.type
_entity_poly.pdbx_seq_one_letter_code
_entity_poly.pdbx_strand_id
1 'polypeptide(L)'
;MENKMRYSKKTTAKYTAWCFLATVLYAGILMAAEAPWGNATVIETEYKPQKVVYDVSVNSIEKMTSVLDRASYLSKITGADPFDSSIILVLHGGEIDFFAIKNTQKYRDLMQRAQSLVQSEVLKIRMCQIAAQGHGYEAEDIQGFVKMVPMGDAEIIRLQNEENHAYMR
;
A
#
# COMPACT_ATOMS: atom_id res chain seq x y z
N MET A 1 -93.34 21.50 -12.91
CA MET A 1 -92.88 20.15 -13.21
C MET A 1 -91.40 20.10 -12.99
N GLU A 2 -91.00 19.69 -11.76
CA GLU A 2 -89.57 19.54 -11.37
C GLU A 2 -89.12 18.12 -11.63
N ASN A 3 -88.10 17.98 -12.46
CA ASN A 3 -87.46 16.67 -12.71
C ASN A 3 -86.12 16.64 -11.99
N LYS A 4 -86.10 16.05 -10.77
CA LYS A 4 -84.94 15.88 -9.92
C LYS A 4 -84.13 14.65 -10.45
N MET A 5 -82.99 14.87 -11.14
CA MET A 5 -82.06 13.81 -11.46
C MET A 5 -81.29 13.39 -10.22
N ARG A 6 -81.50 12.15 -9.81
CA ARG A 6 -80.84 11.48 -8.68
C ARG A 6 -79.48 10.92 -9.16
N TYR A 7 -78.40 11.61 -8.89
CA TYR A 7 -77.04 11.12 -9.19
C TYR A 7 -76.65 10.03 -8.20
N SER A 8 -76.34 8.86 -8.71
CA SER A 8 -76.00 7.68 -7.92
C SER A 8 -74.55 7.78 -7.41
N LYS A 9 -74.36 7.85 -6.07
CA LYS A 9 -73.10 7.91 -5.34
C LYS A 9 -72.37 6.56 -5.22
N LYS A 10 -72.54 5.59 -6.11
CA LYS A 10 -72.00 4.23 -5.92
C LYS A 10 -70.74 3.85 -6.73
N THR A 11 -70.18 4.73 -7.53
CA THR A 11 -69.06 4.36 -8.43
C THR A 11 -67.69 4.88 -8.02
N THR A 12 -67.58 5.76 -7.04
CA THR A 12 -66.28 6.34 -6.63
C THR A 12 -65.51 5.53 -5.58
N ALA A 13 -66.19 4.61 -4.88
CA ALA A 13 -65.53 3.83 -3.79
C ALA A 13 -64.67 2.63 -4.28
N LYS A 14 -64.83 2.22 -5.55
CA LYS A 14 -64.08 1.02 -6.07
C LYS A 14 -62.73 1.38 -6.66
N TYR A 15 -62.48 2.62 -7.07
CA TYR A 15 -61.20 3.01 -7.68
C TYR A 15 -60.18 3.50 -6.66
N THR A 16 -60.61 3.99 -5.51
CA THR A 16 -59.72 4.42 -4.43
C THR A 16 -59.05 3.24 -3.68
N ALA A 17 -59.72 2.10 -3.59
CA ALA A 17 -59.15 0.90 -2.96
C ALA A 17 -58.07 0.22 -3.82
N TRP A 18 -58.12 0.35 -5.16
CA TRP A 18 -57.13 -0.27 -6.03
C TRP A 18 -55.83 0.53 -6.16
N CYS A 19 -55.90 1.85 -6.03
CA CYS A 19 -54.69 2.71 -6.01
C CYS A 19 -53.88 2.57 -4.74
N PHE A 20 -54.50 2.26 -3.58
CA PHE A 20 -53.75 2.01 -2.33
C PHE A 20 -53.06 0.64 -2.30
N LEU A 21 -53.58 -0.38 -3.01
CA LEU A 21 -52.95 -1.69 -3.05
C LEU A 21 -51.72 -1.70 -4.00
N ALA A 22 -51.69 -0.87 -5.03
CA ALA A 22 -50.57 -0.77 -5.98
C ALA A 22 -49.36 -0.03 -5.42
N THR A 23 -49.58 0.92 -4.46
CA THR A 23 -48.48 1.67 -3.87
C THR A 23 -47.76 0.90 -2.74
N VAL A 24 -48.42 -0.07 -2.11
CA VAL A 24 -47.80 -0.90 -1.05
C VAL A 24 -46.90 -2.00 -1.69
N LEU A 25 -47.17 -2.42 -2.93
CA LEU A 25 -46.34 -3.43 -3.63
C LEU A 25 -45.06 -2.88 -4.25
N TYR A 26 -44.90 -1.54 -4.37
CA TYR A 26 -43.71 -0.94 -4.96
C TYR A 26 -42.65 -0.49 -3.93
N ALA A 27 -42.97 -0.51 -2.62
CA ALA A 27 -42.04 -0.15 -1.55
C ALA A 27 -41.14 -1.32 -1.08
N GLY A 28 -41.24 -2.49 -1.73
CA GLY A 28 -40.60 -3.73 -1.26
C GLY A 28 -39.33 -4.17 -1.99
N ILE A 29 -38.79 -3.41 -2.96
CA ILE A 29 -37.65 -3.89 -3.74
C ILE A 29 -36.57 -2.80 -3.85
N LEU A 30 -36.04 -2.37 -2.72
CA LEU A 30 -34.74 -1.74 -2.60
C LEU A 30 -34.05 -2.26 -1.33
N MET A 31 -34.08 -3.55 -1.12
CA MET A 31 -33.03 -4.23 -0.37
C MET A 31 -31.85 -4.32 -1.32
N ALA A 32 -30.91 -3.36 -1.23
CA ALA A 32 -29.57 -3.58 -1.75
C ALA A 32 -29.13 -4.92 -1.17
N ALA A 33 -28.85 -5.91 -2.01
CA ALA A 33 -28.34 -7.19 -1.55
C ALA A 33 -27.07 -6.92 -0.77
N GLU A 34 -27.15 -7.00 0.56
CA GLU A 34 -25.94 -6.96 1.39
C GLU A 34 -25.03 -8.09 0.91
N ALA A 35 -23.74 -7.78 0.76
CA ALA A 35 -22.74 -8.82 0.50
C ALA A 35 -22.91 -9.93 1.56
N PRO A 36 -22.74 -11.21 1.20
CA PRO A 36 -23.07 -12.36 2.07
C PRO A 36 -22.43 -12.31 3.45
N TRP A 37 -21.31 -11.59 3.58
CA TRP A 37 -20.50 -11.48 4.81
C TRP A 37 -20.49 -10.05 5.38
N GLY A 38 -21.33 -9.16 4.89
CA GLY A 38 -21.31 -7.73 5.22
C GLY A 38 -20.15 -6.97 4.56
N ASN A 39 -19.83 -5.79 5.08
CA ASN A 39 -18.73 -4.94 4.61
C ASN A 39 -17.57 -4.98 5.61
N ALA A 40 -16.33 -4.76 5.11
CA ALA A 40 -15.17 -4.61 5.97
C ALA A 40 -15.32 -3.35 6.85
N THR A 41 -14.85 -3.44 8.09
CA THR A 41 -14.77 -2.31 9.01
C THR A 41 -13.34 -1.77 9.05
N VAL A 42 -13.21 -0.45 9.14
CA VAL A 42 -11.92 0.21 9.32
C VAL A 42 -11.62 0.29 10.81
N ILE A 43 -10.41 -0.10 11.20
CA ILE A 43 -9.88 0.07 12.56
C ILE A 43 -8.95 1.28 12.52
N GLU A 44 -9.30 2.32 13.24
CA GLU A 44 -8.43 3.47 13.44
C GLU A 44 -7.29 3.08 14.38
N THR A 45 -6.04 3.14 13.89
CA THR A 45 -4.86 2.76 14.65
C THR A 45 -3.78 3.81 14.48
N GLU A 46 -3.24 4.28 15.59
CA GLU A 46 -2.06 5.14 15.64
C GLU A 46 -0.82 4.26 15.78
N TYR A 47 0.16 4.45 14.88
CA TYR A 47 1.42 3.71 14.89
C TYR A 47 2.56 4.57 15.44
N LYS A 48 3.31 4.01 16.38
CA LYS A 48 4.51 4.64 16.92
C LYS A 48 5.71 4.49 15.97
N PRO A 49 6.78 5.31 16.11
CA PRO A 49 8.02 5.11 15.39
C PRO A 49 8.56 3.68 15.52
N GLN A 50 9.08 3.15 14.42
CA GLN A 50 9.54 1.76 14.32
C GLN A 50 10.97 1.69 13.75
N LYS A 51 11.73 0.69 14.20
CA LYS A 51 12.97 0.27 13.55
C LYS A 51 12.69 -0.99 12.73
N VAL A 52 12.94 -0.94 11.43
CA VAL A 52 12.55 -2.00 10.50
C VAL A 52 13.69 -2.30 9.53
N VAL A 53 13.98 -3.57 9.32
CA VAL A 53 14.86 -4.06 8.25
C VAL A 53 14.03 -4.81 7.21
N TYR A 54 14.10 -4.35 5.96
CA TYR A 54 13.55 -5.06 4.82
C TYR A 54 14.62 -5.97 4.22
N ASP A 55 14.31 -7.26 4.17
CA ASP A 55 15.02 -8.27 3.41
C ASP A 55 14.57 -8.20 1.95
N VAL A 56 15.43 -7.65 1.08
CA VAL A 56 15.08 -7.36 -0.31
C VAL A 56 15.83 -8.30 -1.25
N SER A 57 15.05 -9.13 -1.96
CA SER A 57 15.53 -10.00 -3.03
C SER A 57 14.47 -10.02 -4.14
N VAL A 58 14.53 -9.05 -5.04
CA VAL A 58 13.55 -8.86 -6.11
C VAL A 58 14.25 -8.81 -7.48
N ASN A 59 13.50 -9.05 -8.56
CA ASN A 59 14.04 -9.15 -9.91
C ASN A 59 13.29 -8.28 -10.94
N SER A 60 12.43 -7.37 -10.49
CA SER A 60 11.73 -6.44 -11.38
C SER A 60 11.63 -5.05 -10.80
N ILE A 61 11.54 -4.04 -11.68
CA ILE A 61 11.40 -2.63 -11.33
C ILE A 61 10.13 -2.41 -10.51
N GLU A 62 9.04 -3.06 -10.88
CA GLU A 62 7.73 -2.93 -10.23
C GLU A 62 7.82 -3.40 -8.77
N LYS A 63 8.49 -4.53 -8.54
CA LYS A 63 8.69 -5.06 -7.18
C LYS A 63 9.58 -4.13 -6.36
N MET A 64 10.68 -3.63 -6.93
CA MET A 64 11.56 -2.70 -6.22
C MET A 64 10.84 -1.37 -5.93
N THR A 65 10.06 -0.86 -6.87
CA THR A 65 9.21 0.31 -6.66
C THR A 65 8.24 0.08 -5.52
N SER A 66 7.58 -1.08 -5.47
CA SER A 66 6.67 -1.45 -4.37
C SER A 66 7.38 -1.50 -3.01
N VAL A 67 8.63 -1.97 -2.95
CA VAL A 67 9.44 -1.93 -1.71
C VAL A 67 9.68 -0.50 -1.26
N LEU A 68 10.08 0.41 -2.17
CA LEU A 68 10.27 1.83 -1.87
C LEU A 68 8.96 2.50 -1.43
N ASP A 69 7.83 2.15 -2.07
CA ASP A 69 6.50 2.65 -1.70
C ASP A 69 6.14 2.24 -0.28
N ARG A 70 6.26 0.95 0.04
CA ARG A 70 5.94 0.41 1.36
C ARG A 70 6.80 1.05 2.45
N ALA A 71 8.12 1.17 2.22
CA ALA A 71 9.05 1.80 3.15
C ALA A 71 8.72 3.29 3.38
N SER A 72 8.48 4.04 2.30
CA SER A 72 8.09 5.44 2.38
C SER A 72 6.76 5.65 3.09
N TYR A 73 5.77 4.80 2.80
CA TYR A 73 4.47 4.88 3.44
C TYR A 73 4.53 4.53 4.92
N LEU A 74 5.31 3.49 5.29
CA LEU A 74 5.55 3.13 6.69
C LEU A 74 6.17 4.30 7.44
N SER A 75 7.21 4.94 6.92
CA SER A 75 7.81 6.14 7.53
C SER A 75 6.76 7.22 7.78
N LYS A 76 5.91 7.50 6.79
CA LYS A 76 4.86 8.52 6.89
C LYS A 76 3.85 8.23 8.02
N ILE A 77 3.35 7.00 8.12
CA ILE A 77 2.32 6.65 9.13
C ILE A 77 2.89 6.48 10.54
N THR A 78 4.20 6.31 10.68
CA THR A 78 4.91 6.22 11.98
C THR A 78 5.53 7.54 12.42
N GLY A 79 5.18 8.67 11.79
CA GLY A 79 5.58 10.01 12.20
C GLY A 79 6.81 10.57 11.49
N ALA A 80 7.48 9.81 10.62
CA ALA A 80 8.64 10.23 9.80
C ALA A 80 9.80 10.87 10.60
N ASP A 81 9.96 10.54 11.89
CA ASP A 81 11.03 11.06 12.72
C ASP A 81 12.31 10.22 12.52
N PRO A 82 13.38 10.78 11.94
CA PRO A 82 14.63 10.05 11.69
C PRO A 82 15.42 9.71 12.97
N PHE A 83 15.10 10.32 14.11
CA PHE A 83 15.75 10.02 15.40
C PHE A 83 15.12 8.81 16.08
N ASP A 84 13.81 8.63 15.94
CA ASP A 84 13.06 7.58 16.63
C ASP A 84 12.74 6.39 15.72
N SER A 85 12.80 6.57 14.39
CA SER A 85 12.55 5.52 13.41
C SER A 85 13.79 5.20 12.57
N SER A 86 13.88 3.96 12.09
CA SER A 86 14.95 3.52 11.19
C SER A 86 14.41 2.49 10.23
N ILE A 87 14.41 2.81 8.95
CA ILE A 87 14.03 1.87 7.89
C ILE A 87 15.25 1.56 7.06
N ILE A 88 15.67 0.30 7.05
CA ILE A 88 16.86 -0.16 6.33
C ILE A 88 16.44 -1.20 5.30
N LEU A 89 16.79 -0.98 4.05
CA LEU A 89 16.66 -1.97 2.97
C LEU A 89 17.99 -2.68 2.81
N VAL A 90 18.01 -4.01 2.90
CA VAL A 90 19.20 -4.82 2.63
C VAL A 90 18.99 -5.55 1.31
N LEU A 91 19.76 -5.16 0.29
CA LEU A 91 19.66 -5.64 -1.08
C LEU A 91 20.64 -6.80 -1.29
N HIS A 92 20.16 -7.94 -1.79
CA HIS A 92 21.01 -9.09 -2.07
C HIS A 92 20.50 -10.01 -3.19
N GLY A 93 19.59 -9.52 -4.02
CA GLY A 93 19.01 -10.25 -5.16
C GLY A 93 19.21 -9.54 -6.50
N GLY A 94 18.31 -9.78 -7.44
CA GLY A 94 18.39 -9.23 -8.80
C GLY A 94 18.26 -7.72 -8.90
N GLU A 95 17.75 -7.05 -7.87
CA GLU A 95 17.66 -5.58 -7.79
C GLU A 95 19.03 -4.89 -7.76
N ILE A 96 20.11 -5.61 -7.43
CA ILE A 96 21.49 -5.09 -7.46
C ILE A 96 21.80 -4.44 -8.80
N ASP A 97 21.36 -5.04 -9.90
CA ASP A 97 21.56 -4.50 -11.24
C ASP A 97 20.94 -3.10 -11.44
N PHE A 98 19.87 -2.78 -10.72
CA PHE A 98 19.23 -1.48 -10.83
C PHE A 98 20.09 -0.36 -10.24
N PHE A 99 20.90 -0.68 -9.21
CA PHE A 99 21.74 0.26 -8.50
C PHE A 99 23.17 0.38 -9.06
N ALA A 100 23.48 -0.37 -10.12
CA ALA A 100 24.76 -0.23 -10.79
C ALA A 100 24.85 1.08 -11.58
N ILE A 101 25.96 1.84 -11.45
CA ILE A 101 26.19 3.14 -12.09
C ILE A 101 26.02 3.04 -13.60
N LYS A 102 26.53 1.98 -14.24
CA LYS A 102 26.39 1.77 -15.69
C LYS A 102 24.93 1.67 -16.16
N ASN A 103 24.00 1.34 -15.26
CA ASN A 103 22.59 1.16 -15.56
C ASN A 103 21.74 2.39 -15.21
N THR A 104 22.33 3.48 -14.71
CA THR A 104 21.61 4.68 -14.23
C THR A 104 20.62 5.23 -15.24
N GLN A 105 20.99 5.29 -16.53
CA GLN A 105 20.08 5.80 -17.56
C GLN A 105 18.85 4.92 -17.76
N LYS A 106 19.04 3.60 -17.70
CA LYS A 106 17.97 2.61 -17.87
C LYS A 106 16.97 2.65 -16.71
N TYR A 107 17.44 2.91 -15.49
CA TYR A 107 16.65 2.89 -14.27
C TYR A 107 16.55 4.26 -13.59
N ARG A 108 16.61 5.35 -14.39
CA ARG A 108 16.73 6.74 -13.91
C ARG A 108 15.68 7.09 -12.84
N ASP A 109 14.42 6.84 -13.12
CA ASP A 109 13.32 7.26 -12.25
C ASP A 109 13.37 6.52 -10.90
N LEU A 110 13.66 5.21 -10.93
CA LEU A 110 13.86 4.41 -9.74
C LEU A 110 15.04 4.93 -8.91
N MET A 111 16.16 5.25 -9.56
CA MET A 111 17.36 5.76 -8.89
C MET A 111 17.16 7.15 -8.29
N GLN A 112 16.53 8.06 -9.00
CA GLN A 112 16.20 9.39 -8.48
C GLN A 112 15.30 9.30 -7.25
N ARG A 113 14.31 8.41 -7.28
CA ARG A 113 13.43 8.17 -6.16
C ARG A 113 14.16 7.56 -4.96
N ALA A 114 14.94 6.50 -5.16
CA ALA A 114 15.71 5.88 -4.10
C ALA A 114 16.70 6.86 -3.47
N GLN A 115 17.42 7.63 -4.28
CA GLN A 115 18.33 8.68 -3.82
C GLN A 115 17.60 9.75 -2.99
N SER A 116 16.44 10.23 -3.45
CA SER A 116 15.64 11.21 -2.72
C SER A 116 15.22 10.73 -1.35
N LEU A 117 14.76 9.46 -1.25
CA LEU A 117 14.36 8.86 0.02
C LEU A 117 15.53 8.68 0.99
N VAL A 118 16.73 8.37 0.48
CA VAL A 118 17.95 8.30 1.30
C VAL A 118 18.41 9.68 1.75
N GLN A 119 18.39 10.67 0.87
CA GLN A 119 18.80 12.04 1.19
C GLN A 119 17.87 12.74 2.20
N SER A 120 16.59 12.40 2.17
CA SER A 120 15.60 12.89 3.13
C SER A 120 15.53 12.04 4.41
N GLU A 121 16.46 11.11 4.60
CA GLU A 121 16.58 10.23 5.77
C GLU A 121 15.35 9.34 6.04
N VAL A 122 14.46 9.20 5.06
CA VAL A 122 13.28 8.31 5.14
C VAL A 122 13.71 6.86 5.28
N LEU A 123 14.76 6.46 4.53
CA LEU A 123 15.32 5.11 4.58
C LEU A 123 16.82 5.10 4.32
N LYS A 124 17.46 3.99 4.66
CA LYS A 124 18.87 3.69 4.35
C LYS A 124 18.94 2.45 3.47
N ILE A 125 19.87 2.43 2.52
CA ILE A 125 20.07 1.28 1.63
C ILE A 125 21.44 0.67 1.92
N ARG A 126 21.43 -0.64 2.19
CA ARG A 126 22.62 -1.48 2.33
C ARG A 126 22.59 -2.55 1.25
N MET A 127 23.75 -2.91 0.72
CA MET A 127 23.87 -3.94 -0.31
C MET A 127 24.88 -4.98 0.09
N CYS A 128 24.54 -6.25 -0.10
CA CYS A 128 25.41 -7.39 0.14
C CYS A 128 26.57 -7.38 -0.85
N GLN A 129 27.82 -7.29 -0.37
CA GLN A 129 29.01 -7.30 -1.22
C GLN A 129 29.17 -8.63 -1.94
N ILE A 130 28.95 -9.76 -1.27
CA ILE A 130 29.04 -11.09 -1.89
C ILE A 130 28.05 -11.21 -3.06
N ALA A 131 26.80 -10.72 -2.88
CA ALA A 131 25.82 -10.77 -3.95
C ALA A 131 26.19 -9.81 -5.09
N ALA A 132 26.66 -8.59 -4.80
CA ALA A 132 27.12 -7.65 -5.83
C ALA A 132 28.27 -8.24 -6.65
N GLN A 133 29.25 -8.87 -6.01
CA GLN A 133 30.33 -9.57 -6.69
C GLN A 133 29.83 -10.74 -7.55
N GLY A 134 28.81 -11.47 -7.09
CA GLY A 134 28.13 -12.49 -7.89
C GLY A 134 27.47 -11.94 -9.16
N HIS A 135 27.05 -10.65 -9.17
CA HIS A 135 26.57 -9.92 -10.34
C HIS A 135 27.69 -9.24 -11.14
N GLY A 136 28.96 -9.39 -10.72
CA GLY A 136 30.12 -8.79 -11.39
C GLY A 136 30.31 -7.30 -11.09
N TYR A 137 29.90 -6.86 -9.89
CA TYR A 137 30.07 -5.48 -9.42
C TYR A 137 30.96 -5.40 -8.18
N GLU A 138 31.82 -4.40 -8.15
CA GLU A 138 32.55 -3.96 -6.98
C GLU A 138 31.89 -2.69 -6.40
N ALA A 139 32.40 -2.20 -5.26
CA ALA A 139 31.81 -1.04 -4.58
C ALA A 139 31.78 0.22 -5.47
N GLU A 140 32.78 0.38 -6.33
CA GLU A 140 32.93 1.52 -7.26
C GLU A 140 31.87 1.52 -8.36
N ASP A 141 31.26 0.36 -8.64
CA ASP A 141 30.23 0.21 -9.66
C ASP A 141 28.82 0.56 -9.14
N ILE A 142 28.65 0.74 -7.83
CA ILE A 142 27.36 0.94 -7.19
C ILE A 142 27.13 2.41 -6.85
N GLN A 143 25.89 2.86 -6.92
CA GLN A 143 25.46 4.23 -6.59
C GLN A 143 25.95 4.67 -5.20
N GLY A 144 26.56 5.85 -5.10
CA GLY A 144 27.20 6.34 -3.87
C GLY A 144 26.30 6.57 -2.64
N PHE A 145 24.98 6.56 -2.82
CA PHE A 145 24.02 6.61 -1.70
C PHE A 145 23.74 5.24 -1.07
N VAL A 146 24.25 4.15 -1.63
CA VAL A 146 24.16 2.79 -1.11
C VAL A 146 25.39 2.48 -0.26
N LYS A 147 25.21 1.82 0.88
CA LYS A 147 26.32 1.34 1.72
C LYS A 147 26.53 -0.16 1.52
N MET A 148 27.72 -0.54 1.13
CA MET A 148 28.08 -1.97 1.00
C MET A 148 28.31 -2.57 2.40
N VAL A 149 27.78 -3.78 2.60
CA VAL A 149 28.01 -4.61 3.80
C VAL A 149 28.58 -5.95 3.37
N PRO A 150 29.45 -6.59 4.17
CA PRO A 150 30.12 -7.83 3.77
C PRO A 150 29.15 -8.94 3.34
N MET A 151 28.05 -9.12 4.09
CA MET A 151 27.04 -10.14 3.84
C MET A 151 25.64 -9.62 4.25
N GLY A 152 24.65 -9.74 3.35
CA GLY A 152 23.29 -9.25 3.59
C GLY A 152 22.61 -9.94 4.77
N ASP A 153 22.64 -11.28 4.83
CA ASP A 153 22.02 -12.05 5.90
C ASP A 153 22.63 -11.73 7.28
N ALA A 154 23.96 -11.62 7.35
CA ALA A 154 24.66 -11.26 8.58
C ALA A 154 24.25 -9.86 9.06
N GLU A 155 24.10 -8.92 8.14
CA GLU A 155 23.65 -7.57 8.43
C GLU A 155 22.19 -7.53 8.93
N ILE A 156 21.30 -8.32 8.33
CA ILE A 156 19.92 -8.45 8.80
C ILE A 156 19.89 -9.01 10.23
N ILE A 157 20.65 -10.07 10.50
CA ILE A 157 20.76 -10.67 11.84
C ILE A 157 21.28 -9.65 12.84
N ARG A 158 22.34 -8.91 12.49
CA ARG A 158 22.93 -7.88 13.34
C ARG A 158 21.92 -6.78 13.67
N LEU A 159 21.20 -6.28 12.67
CA LEU A 159 20.18 -5.25 12.85
C LEU A 159 19.05 -5.69 13.78
N GLN A 160 18.62 -6.94 13.67
CA GLN A 160 17.58 -7.49 14.54
C GLN A 160 18.07 -7.65 15.99
N ASN A 161 19.26 -8.23 16.18
CA ASN A 161 19.73 -8.62 17.51
C ASN A 161 20.38 -7.47 18.28
N GLU A 162 21.08 -6.56 17.60
CA GLU A 162 21.84 -5.50 18.25
C GLU A 162 21.12 -4.15 18.22
N GLU A 163 20.32 -3.89 17.17
CA GLU A 163 19.64 -2.60 16.99
C GLU A 163 18.11 -2.70 17.11
N ASN A 164 17.55 -3.90 17.40
CA ASN A 164 16.11 -4.16 17.58
C ASN A 164 15.25 -3.80 16.37
N HIS A 165 15.74 -4.06 15.15
CA HIS A 165 14.94 -3.89 13.94
C HIS A 165 13.95 -5.05 13.77
N ALA A 166 12.68 -4.74 13.55
CA ALA A 166 11.67 -5.72 13.14
C ALA A 166 11.95 -6.18 11.71
N TYR A 167 11.88 -7.50 11.47
CA TYR A 167 12.11 -8.08 10.15
C TYR A 167 10.88 -7.93 9.24
N MET A 168 11.10 -7.53 7.99
CA MET A 168 10.11 -7.40 6.94
C MET A 168 10.59 -8.04 5.63
N ARG A 169 9.67 -8.64 4.89
CA ARG A 169 9.96 -9.24 3.58
C ARG A 169 8.96 -8.77 2.51
#